data_3d2d2dcad9b62c343f51f3058c0ef9c7
#
_entry.id   3d2d2dcad9b62c343f51f3058c0ef9c7
#
_cell.length_a   1.000
_cell.length_b   1.000
_cell.length_c   1.000
_cell.angle_alpha   90.00
_cell.angle_beta   90.00
_cell.angle_gamma   90.00
#
_symmetry.space_group_name_H-M   'P 1'
#
loop_
_entity.id
_entity.type
_entity.pdbx_description
1 polymer ?
#
loop_
_entity_poly.entity_id
_entity_poly.type
_entity_poly.pdbx_seq_one_letter_code
_entity_poly.pdbx_strand_id
1 'polypeptide(L)'
;MMAIRNKGLKMFTLALLFIITITSFLLNYTNNVVSTSWDPKQIAYQFSEQVKKLLKYSRRPCSCDTCILEQSSAWFEERFNITIPPFLTTQNAFLPKENYRWWLKLQGERSPKTMNETIQELFSFIPGDWEQLLDRSSSRCRRCAVVGNSGNLRQSQYGQQIDAHDLVFRMNKAPIKSFELDVGSKTTHHFVYPESYRELGETVNMILIPFKILDLRWVISALTNGTIDHTYIPVPRKIKANKDKIMVYHPSFIKYVYDNWLQHHGRYPSTGFLSIIFALHLCDELDLYGFGADHRGNWHHYWENNPSAGAFRQTGVHDGDFEANVTQTLASVAKIRFFKGR
;
A
#
# COMPACT_ATOMS: atom_id res chain seq x y z
N MET A 1 29.89 -63.64 57.45
CA MET A 1 29.46 -63.08 56.11
C MET A 1 28.19 -62.25 56.12
N MET A 2 27.28 -62.31 57.09
CA MET A 2 26.02 -61.56 57.12
C MET A 2 26.13 -60.09 57.54
N ALA A 3 27.12 -59.69 58.34
CA ALA A 3 27.26 -58.33 58.86
C ALA A 3 27.76 -57.29 57.84
N ILE A 4 28.56 -57.75 56.86
CA ILE A 4 29.14 -56.85 55.83
C ILE A 4 28.06 -56.52 54.75
N ARG A 5 27.16 -57.47 54.49
CA ARG A 5 26.05 -57.27 53.52
C ARG A 5 25.02 -56.26 54.05
N ASN A 6 24.83 -56.17 55.37
CA ASN A 6 23.88 -55.21 55.99
C ASN A 6 24.44 -53.77 56.01
N LYS A 7 25.78 -53.57 56.12
CA LYS A 7 26.39 -52.24 56.03
C LYS A 7 26.32 -51.64 54.63
N GLY A 8 26.59 -52.47 53.60
CA GLY A 8 26.51 -52.04 52.22
C GLY A 8 25.08 -51.62 51.82
N LEU A 9 24.09 -52.43 52.23
CA LEU A 9 22.67 -52.13 51.95
C LEU A 9 22.22 -50.84 52.66
N LYS A 10 22.65 -50.60 53.92
CA LYS A 10 22.36 -49.34 54.66
C LYS A 10 23.03 -48.13 54.02
N MET A 11 24.25 -48.25 53.54
CA MET A 11 24.93 -47.15 52.83
C MET A 11 24.26 -46.85 51.48
N PHE A 12 23.83 -47.88 50.74
CA PHE A 12 23.12 -47.74 49.47
C PHE A 12 21.73 -47.05 49.67
N THR A 13 20.98 -47.46 50.70
CA THR A 13 19.68 -46.81 51.01
C THR A 13 19.87 -45.36 51.50
N LEU A 14 20.91 -45.04 52.27
CA LEU A 14 21.22 -43.65 52.66
C LEU A 14 21.63 -42.80 51.46
N ALA A 15 22.45 -43.32 50.54
CA ALA A 15 22.80 -42.61 49.30
C ALA A 15 21.61 -42.35 48.37
N LEU A 16 20.71 -43.36 48.27
CA LEU A 16 19.49 -43.21 47.46
C LEU A 16 18.52 -42.17 48.05
N LEU A 17 18.35 -42.16 49.40
CA LEU A 17 17.56 -41.14 50.09
C LEU A 17 18.15 -39.74 49.93
N PHE A 18 19.46 -39.63 49.97
CA PHE A 18 20.17 -38.35 49.77
C PHE A 18 20.00 -37.83 48.34
N ILE A 19 20.08 -38.71 47.34
CA ILE A 19 19.83 -38.36 45.91
C ILE A 19 18.36 -37.91 45.74
N ILE A 20 17.39 -38.65 46.31
CA ILE A 20 15.98 -38.27 46.22
C ILE A 20 15.69 -36.93 46.87
N THR A 21 16.30 -36.65 48.05
CA THR A 21 16.09 -35.36 48.72
C THR A 21 16.71 -34.21 47.96
N ILE A 22 17.92 -34.37 47.38
CA ILE A 22 18.55 -33.33 46.55
C ILE A 22 17.74 -33.10 45.28
N THR A 23 17.32 -34.14 44.57
CA THR A 23 16.51 -34.00 43.35
C THR A 23 15.15 -33.37 43.65
N SER A 24 14.52 -33.71 44.77
CA SER A 24 13.24 -33.12 45.20
C SER A 24 13.44 -31.63 45.58
N PHE A 25 14.54 -31.30 46.25
CA PHE A 25 14.87 -29.90 46.56
C PHE A 25 15.20 -29.07 45.30
N LEU A 26 15.98 -29.62 44.39
CA LEU A 26 16.28 -28.96 43.12
C LEU A 26 15.03 -28.77 42.24
N LEU A 27 14.14 -29.75 42.17
CA LEU A 27 12.89 -29.63 41.47
C LEU A 27 11.96 -28.60 42.10
N ASN A 28 11.91 -28.57 43.43
CA ASN A 28 11.09 -27.59 44.16
C ASN A 28 11.68 -26.17 44.03
N TYR A 29 13.02 -26.06 44.06
CA TYR A 29 13.72 -24.79 43.81
C TYR A 29 13.53 -24.29 42.39
N THR A 30 13.69 -25.17 41.38
CA THR A 30 13.46 -24.80 39.97
C THR A 30 12.00 -24.44 39.71
N ASN A 31 11.05 -25.18 40.27
CA ASN A 31 9.62 -24.84 40.11
C ASN A 31 9.28 -23.51 40.81
N ASN A 32 9.82 -23.23 41.98
CA ASN A 32 9.60 -21.95 42.68
C ASN A 32 10.29 -20.78 41.95
N VAL A 33 11.53 -20.96 41.47
CA VAL A 33 12.24 -19.94 40.69
C VAL A 33 11.55 -19.71 39.36
N VAL A 34 11.11 -20.77 38.67
CA VAL A 34 10.36 -20.65 37.41
C VAL A 34 8.98 -20.04 37.64
N SER A 35 8.25 -20.42 38.71
CA SER A 35 6.93 -19.84 38.99
C SER A 35 6.97 -18.38 39.42
N THR A 36 8.03 -17.96 40.12
CA THR A 36 8.23 -16.54 40.55
C THR A 36 8.81 -15.66 39.43
N SER A 37 9.52 -16.24 38.44
CA SER A 37 10.14 -15.51 37.35
C SER A 37 9.21 -15.38 36.11
N TRP A 38 8.13 -16.11 36.06
CA TRP A 38 7.21 -16.16 34.92
C TRP A 38 5.86 -15.44 35.15
N ASP A 39 5.84 -14.39 35.94
CA ASP A 39 4.72 -13.47 35.87
C ASP A 39 4.96 -12.50 34.70
N PRO A 40 4.21 -12.61 33.59
CA PRO A 40 4.38 -11.74 32.42
C PRO A 40 4.26 -10.26 32.75
N LYS A 41 3.57 -9.92 33.86
CA LYS A 41 3.41 -8.55 34.33
C LYS A 41 4.67 -8.02 35.02
N GLN A 42 5.41 -8.86 35.77
CA GLN A 42 6.66 -8.43 36.45
C GLN A 42 7.83 -8.30 35.47
N ILE A 43 7.93 -9.19 34.49
CA ILE A 43 8.97 -9.10 33.45
C ILE A 43 8.76 -7.84 32.60
N ALA A 44 7.53 -7.50 32.26
CA ALA A 44 7.22 -6.30 31.49
C ALA A 44 7.65 -4.99 32.20
N TYR A 45 7.74 -4.98 33.54
CA TYR A 45 8.15 -3.80 34.30
C TYR A 45 9.68 -3.55 34.28
N GLN A 46 10.49 -4.56 33.97
CA GLN A 46 11.96 -4.47 34.00
C GLN A 46 12.58 -4.10 32.64
N PHE A 47 11.81 -4.16 31.56
CA PHE A 47 12.32 -3.83 30.24
C PHE A 47 12.31 -2.33 29.96
N SER A 48 13.35 -1.87 29.24
CA SER A 48 13.36 -0.51 28.72
C SER A 48 12.11 -0.23 27.88
N GLU A 49 11.70 1.04 27.76
CA GLU A 49 10.53 1.44 26.96
C GLU A 49 10.62 0.95 25.50
N GLN A 50 11.83 0.83 24.97
CA GLN A 50 12.07 0.27 23.64
C GLN A 50 11.68 -1.22 23.56
N VAL A 51 12.06 -2.01 24.58
CA VAL A 51 11.71 -3.45 24.64
C VAL A 51 10.24 -3.64 24.93
N LYS A 52 9.61 -2.82 25.79
CA LYS A 52 8.16 -2.83 26.00
C LYS A 52 7.42 -2.53 24.71
N LYS A 53 7.90 -1.55 23.95
CA LYS A 53 7.35 -1.23 22.62
C LYS A 53 7.52 -2.39 21.64
N LEU A 54 8.68 -3.02 21.62
CA LEU A 54 8.97 -4.19 20.78
C LEU A 54 8.06 -5.37 21.12
N LEU A 55 7.86 -5.67 22.41
CA LEU A 55 6.98 -6.74 22.88
C LEU A 55 5.50 -6.45 22.56
N LYS A 56 5.09 -5.19 22.70
CA LYS A 56 3.70 -4.76 22.34
C LYS A 56 3.41 -5.02 20.87
N TYR A 57 4.38 -4.78 19.98
CA TYR A 57 4.19 -4.86 18.53
C TYR A 57 4.68 -6.19 17.92
N SER A 58 5.36 -7.06 18.67
CA SER A 58 5.95 -8.31 18.15
C SER A 58 4.95 -9.29 17.49
N ARG A 59 3.65 -9.18 17.83
CA ARG A 59 2.56 -9.99 17.24
C ARG A 59 1.68 -9.20 16.26
N ARG A 60 1.97 -7.91 16.07
CA ARG A 60 1.20 -7.05 15.17
C ARG A 60 1.84 -7.00 13.80
N PRO A 61 1.07 -6.81 12.74
CA PRO A 61 1.58 -6.71 11.38
C PRO A 61 2.40 -5.42 11.14
N CYS A 62 2.29 -4.41 12.01
CA CYS A 62 3.05 -3.16 11.95
C CYS A 62 3.16 -2.50 13.34
N SER A 63 3.96 -1.44 13.46
CA SER A 63 4.13 -0.66 14.69
C SER A 63 3.30 0.63 14.74
N CYS A 64 2.40 0.87 13.79
CA CYS A 64 1.44 1.99 13.83
C CYS A 64 0.42 1.80 14.96
N ASP A 65 -0.32 2.85 15.30
CA ASP A 65 -1.43 2.76 16.26
C ASP A 65 -2.54 1.85 15.72
N THR A 66 -2.82 1.93 14.44
CA THR A 66 -3.75 1.05 13.71
C THR A 66 -3.06 0.49 12.48
N CYS A 67 -3.05 -0.84 12.31
CA CYS A 67 -2.48 -1.46 11.12
C CYS A 67 -3.59 -1.94 10.19
N ILE A 68 -3.46 -1.70 8.89
CA ILE A 68 -4.42 -2.15 7.86
C ILE A 68 -4.71 -3.65 7.98
N LEU A 69 -3.69 -4.47 8.28
CA LEU A 69 -3.81 -5.93 8.35
C LEU A 69 -4.10 -6.47 9.76
N GLU A 70 -4.31 -5.61 10.77
CA GLU A 70 -4.46 -6.06 12.16
C GLU A 70 -5.87 -6.60 12.46
N GLN A 71 -6.89 -5.90 12.00
CA GLN A 71 -8.27 -6.29 12.25
C GLN A 71 -8.75 -7.23 11.15
N SER A 72 -9.32 -8.37 11.53
CA SER A 72 -9.96 -9.27 10.59
C SER A 72 -11.26 -8.66 10.07
N SER A 73 -11.49 -8.80 8.78
CA SER A 73 -12.74 -8.44 8.10
C SER A 73 -12.93 -9.37 6.92
N ALA A 74 -13.92 -10.24 6.98
CA ALA A 74 -14.20 -11.18 5.90
C ALA A 74 -14.36 -10.45 4.55
N TRP A 75 -15.08 -9.31 4.56
CA TRP A 75 -15.26 -8.49 3.37
C TRP A 75 -13.95 -7.99 2.76
N PHE A 76 -12.97 -7.61 3.59
CA PHE A 76 -11.66 -7.16 3.15
C PHE A 76 -10.80 -8.33 2.68
N GLU A 77 -10.77 -9.43 3.42
CA GLU A 77 -9.97 -10.63 3.14
C GLU A 77 -10.37 -11.32 1.83
N GLU A 78 -11.65 -11.30 1.48
CA GLU A 78 -12.15 -11.78 0.17
C GLU A 78 -11.61 -10.97 -1.01
N ARG A 79 -11.24 -9.71 -0.79
CA ARG A 79 -10.83 -8.76 -1.85
C ARG A 79 -9.35 -8.52 -1.89
N PHE A 80 -8.71 -8.49 -0.72
CA PHE A 80 -7.30 -8.12 -0.58
C PHE A 80 -6.39 -9.33 -0.79
N ASN A 81 -5.53 -9.26 -1.80
CA ASN A 81 -4.51 -10.28 -2.04
C ASN A 81 -3.13 -9.63 -2.13
N ILE A 82 -2.36 -9.76 -1.05
CA ILE A 82 -1.02 -9.16 -0.92
C ILE A 82 0.00 -9.73 -1.93
N THR A 83 -0.26 -10.89 -2.51
CA THR A 83 0.66 -11.54 -3.45
C THR A 83 0.61 -10.95 -4.86
N ILE A 84 -0.40 -10.13 -5.16
CA ILE A 84 -0.51 -9.48 -6.46
C ILE A 84 0.39 -8.25 -6.49
N PRO A 85 1.45 -8.23 -7.32
CA PRO A 85 2.41 -7.13 -7.33
C PRO A 85 1.81 -5.85 -7.93
N PRO A 86 1.90 -4.69 -7.23
CA PRO A 86 1.39 -3.42 -7.74
C PRO A 86 2.30 -2.77 -8.80
N PHE A 87 3.60 -3.13 -8.83
CA PHE A 87 4.58 -2.61 -9.77
C PHE A 87 4.89 -3.59 -10.89
N LEU A 88 5.03 -3.06 -12.09
CA LEU A 88 5.64 -3.77 -13.21
C LEU A 88 7.17 -3.72 -13.04
N THR A 89 7.80 -4.88 -13.05
CA THR A 89 9.25 -5.05 -12.92
C THR A 89 9.78 -5.94 -14.04
N THR A 90 11.09 -6.03 -14.16
CA THR A 90 11.74 -6.96 -15.11
C THR A 90 11.40 -8.43 -14.82
N GLN A 91 11.11 -8.76 -13.55
CA GLN A 91 10.87 -10.13 -13.11
C GLN A 91 9.42 -10.59 -13.27
N ASN A 92 8.46 -9.64 -13.22
CA ASN A 92 7.02 -9.93 -13.31
C ASN A 92 6.35 -9.44 -14.61
N ALA A 93 7.13 -9.01 -15.60
CA ALA A 93 6.65 -8.44 -16.85
C ALA A 93 5.78 -9.36 -17.72
N PHE A 94 5.76 -10.65 -17.41
CA PHE A 94 4.90 -11.61 -18.09
C PHE A 94 3.46 -11.47 -17.60
N LEU A 95 2.58 -11.07 -18.53
CA LEU A 95 1.15 -11.01 -18.25
C LEU A 95 0.45 -12.32 -18.62
N PRO A 96 -0.38 -12.90 -17.72
CA PRO A 96 -1.27 -13.99 -18.09
C PRO A 96 -2.11 -13.61 -19.30
N LYS A 97 -2.34 -14.55 -20.21
CA LYS A 97 -3.03 -14.33 -21.50
C LYS A 97 -4.40 -13.63 -21.33
N GLU A 98 -5.13 -13.99 -20.30
CA GLU A 98 -6.41 -13.37 -19.98
C GLU A 98 -6.25 -11.90 -19.57
N ASN A 99 -5.31 -11.60 -18.65
CA ASN A 99 -5.05 -10.24 -18.20
C ASN A 99 -4.59 -9.34 -19.36
N TYR A 100 -3.71 -9.87 -20.20
CA TYR A 100 -3.22 -9.16 -21.38
C TYR A 100 -4.36 -8.83 -22.37
N ARG A 101 -5.22 -9.81 -22.68
CA ARG A 101 -6.37 -9.61 -23.57
C ARG A 101 -7.38 -8.60 -23.02
N TRP A 102 -7.64 -8.66 -21.74
CA TRP A 102 -8.53 -7.70 -21.08
C TRP A 102 -7.94 -6.29 -21.12
N TRP A 103 -6.65 -6.14 -20.75
CA TRP A 103 -5.94 -4.86 -20.72
C TRP A 103 -5.89 -4.20 -22.11
N LEU A 104 -5.61 -4.92 -23.18
CA LEU A 104 -5.61 -4.39 -24.55
C LEU A 104 -6.97 -3.82 -24.99
N LYS A 105 -8.07 -4.25 -24.38
CA LYS A 105 -9.43 -3.77 -24.71
C LYS A 105 -9.79 -2.48 -23.98
N LEU A 106 -9.05 -2.06 -22.96
CA LEU A 106 -9.42 -0.92 -22.13
C LEU A 106 -9.55 0.37 -22.93
N GLN A 107 -8.61 0.64 -23.84
CA GLN A 107 -8.59 1.85 -24.66
C GLN A 107 -8.38 1.58 -26.17
N GLY A 108 -8.69 0.39 -26.65
CA GLY A 108 -8.65 0.08 -28.09
C GLY A 108 -7.24 0.14 -28.68
N GLU A 109 -6.30 -0.55 -28.07
CA GLU A 109 -4.87 -0.54 -28.44
C GLU A 109 -4.63 -0.95 -29.90
N ARG A 110 -3.82 -0.15 -30.60
CA ARG A 110 -3.37 -0.36 -31.99
C ARG A 110 -1.86 -0.17 -32.15
N SER A 111 -1.08 -0.38 -31.08
CA SER A 111 0.37 -0.22 -31.17
C SER A 111 0.98 -1.25 -32.13
N PRO A 112 1.94 -0.84 -32.99
CA PRO A 112 2.66 -1.76 -33.87
C PRO A 112 3.68 -2.63 -33.10
N LYS A 113 4.05 -2.25 -31.86
CA LYS A 113 4.99 -3.01 -31.01
C LYS A 113 4.22 -3.90 -30.04
N THR A 114 4.80 -5.07 -29.76
CA THR A 114 4.31 -5.97 -28.72
C THR A 114 4.62 -5.46 -27.32
N MET A 115 3.93 -5.99 -26.32
CA MET A 115 4.20 -5.69 -24.92
C MET A 115 5.65 -6.05 -24.55
N ASN A 116 6.16 -7.21 -24.97
CA ASN A 116 7.50 -7.67 -24.63
C ASN A 116 8.59 -6.76 -25.17
N GLU A 117 8.50 -6.35 -26.42
CA GLU A 117 9.44 -5.41 -27.04
C GLU A 117 9.44 -4.07 -26.30
N THR A 118 8.25 -3.57 -25.97
CA THR A 118 8.08 -2.29 -25.27
C THR A 118 8.64 -2.37 -23.84
N ILE A 119 8.45 -3.48 -23.13
CA ILE A 119 8.98 -3.69 -21.78
C ILE A 119 10.50 -3.75 -21.77
N GLN A 120 11.11 -4.48 -22.72
CA GLN A 120 12.57 -4.54 -22.84
C GLN A 120 13.16 -3.14 -23.11
N GLU A 121 12.54 -2.39 -23.99
CA GLU A 121 12.95 -1.02 -24.29
C GLU A 121 12.78 -0.12 -23.04
N LEU A 122 11.65 -0.19 -22.35
CA LEU A 122 11.33 0.60 -21.16
C LEU A 122 12.36 0.42 -20.05
N PHE A 123 12.64 -0.81 -19.67
CA PHE A 123 13.59 -1.10 -18.58
C PHE A 123 15.06 -0.93 -18.95
N SER A 124 15.38 -0.54 -20.19
CA SER A 124 16.70 0.01 -20.53
C SER A 124 16.86 1.48 -20.13
N PHE A 125 15.77 2.20 -19.86
CA PHE A 125 15.76 3.62 -19.50
C PHE A 125 15.40 3.89 -18.03
N ILE A 126 14.55 3.06 -17.42
CA ILE A 126 14.08 3.25 -16.05
C ILE A 126 14.40 2.02 -15.17
N PRO A 127 14.51 2.18 -13.85
CA PRO A 127 14.66 1.03 -12.93
C PRO A 127 13.48 0.07 -13.04
N GLY A 128 13.77 -1.22 -12.92
CA GLY A 128 12.77 -2.29 -12.92
C GLY A 128 12.71 -3.04 -11.60
N ASP A 129 13.17 -2.45 -10.51
CA ASP A 129 13.25 -3.08 -9.19
C ASP A 129 12.70 -2.15 -8.11
N TRP A 130 11.47 -2.45 -7.67
CA TRP A 130 10.76 -1.68 -6.64
C TRP A 130 10.25 -2.58 -5.50
N GLU A 131 10.70 -3.83 -5.45
CA GLU A 131 10.21 -4.83 -4.49
C GLU A 131 10.45 -4.43 -3.03
N GLN A 132 11.54 -3.70 -2.76
CA GLN A 132 11.86 -3.19 -1.41
C GLN A 132 10.76 -2.30 -0.81
N LEU A 133 9.93 -1.65 -1.66
CA LEU A 133 8.80 -0.86 -1.18
C LEU A 133 7.66 -1.73 -0.61
N LEU A 134 7.62 -3.01 -0.98
CA LEU A 134 6.59 -3.96 -0.54
C LEU A 134 6.96 -4.66 0.77
N ASP A 135 8.22 -4.56 1.22
CA ASP A 135 8.66 -5.16 2.47
C ASP A 135 7.82 -4.64 3.64
N ARG A 136 7.29 -5.59 4.42
CA ARG A 136 6.52 -5.34 5.63
C ARG A 136 7.29 -5.84 6.84
N SER A 137 7.19 -5.13 7.94
CA SER A 137 7.84 -5.49 9.20
C SER A 137 6.97 -5.07 10.38
N SER A 138 6.92 -5.90 11.41
CA SER A 138 6.24 -5.58 12.66
C SER A 138 6.82 -4.35 13.38
N SER A 139 8.04 -3.96 13.05
CA SER A 139 8.70 -2.75 13.58
C SER A 139 8.49 -1.51 12.71
N ARG A 140 7.91 -1.66 11.50
CA ARG A 140 7.66 -0.55 10.58
C ARG A 140 6.30 0.09 10.85
N CYS A 141 6.22 1.40 10.74
CA CYS A 141 4.98 2.16 10.65
C CYS A 141 5.09 3.14 9.47
N ARG A 142 4.61 2.75 8.32
CA ARG A 142 4.52 3.60 7.12
C ARG A 142 3.11 4.17 7.02
N ARG A 143 2.97 5.44 7.40
CA ARG A 143 1.71 6.19 7.35
C ARG A 143 1.59 6.88 6.02
N CYS A 144 0.49 6.69 5.33
CA CYS A 144 0.27 7.22 4.00
C CYS A 144 -0.97 8.09 3.92
N ALA A 145 -0.88 9.17 3.14
CA ALA A 145 -2.02 9.97 2.71
C ALA A 145 -2.24 9.78 1.21
N VAL A 146 -3.46 9.45 0.80
CA VAL A 146 -3.89 9.54 -0.60
C VAL A 146 -4.80 10.76 -0.73
N VAL A 147 -4.34 11.74 -1.50
CA VAL A 147 -5.02 13.02 -1.68
C VAL A 147 -5.71 13.04 -3.03
N GLY A 148 -7.03 12.90 -3.00
CA GLY A 148 -7.89 13.01 -4.17
C GLY A 148 -8.06 14.46 -4.64
N ASN A 149 -8.94 14.63 -5.60
CA ASN A 149 -9.12 15.91 -6.28
C ASN A 149 -10.49 16.57 -6.00
N SER A 150 -11.29 16.01 -5.06
CA SER A 150 -12.64 16.48 -4.80
C SER A 150 -12.68 17.95 -4.36
N GLY A 151 -13.69 18.68 -4.82
CA GLY A 151 -14.03 20.04 -4.38
C GLY A 151 -14.27 20.15 -2.87
N ASN A 152 -14.55 19.04 -2.21
CA ASN A 152 -14.72 18.97 -0.75
C ASN A 152 -13.45 19.36 0.03
N LEU A 153 -12.28 19.37 -0.63
CA LEU A 153 -11.03 19.85 0.00
C LEU A 153 -10.96 21.36 0.13
N ARG A 154 -11.78 22.14 -0.57
CA ARG A 154 -11.77 23.60 -0.46
C ARG A 154 -12.07 24.01 0.98
N GLN A 155 -11.18 24.80 1.57
CA GLN A 155 -11.30 25.31 2.95
C GLN A 155 -11.33 24.20 4.02
N SER A 156 -10.85 23.00 3.71
CA SER A 156 -10.77 21.86 4.65
C SER A 156 -9.68 22.01 5.70
N GLN A 157 -8.62 22.79 5.39
CA GLN A 157 -7.44 23.00 6.25
C GLN A 157 -6.69 21.71 6.62
N TYR A 158 -6.73 20.69 5.77
CA TYR A 158 -6.03 19.42 6.01
C TYR A 158 -4.54 19.46 5.64
N GLY A 159 -4.03 20.59 5.11
CA GLY A 159 -2.68 20.65 4.55
C GLY A 159 -1.59 20.15 5.50
N GLN A 160 -1.57 20.65 6.74
CA GLN A 160 -0.58 20.25 7.74
C GLN A 160 -0.71 18.77 8.12
N GLN A 161 -1.94 18.25 8.21
CA GLN A 161 -2.21 16.86 8.53
C GLN A 161 -1.72 15.94 7.39
N ILE A 162 -1.96 16.31 6.14
CA ILE A 162 -1.47 15.60 4.96
C ILE A 162 0.06 15.55 4.95
N ASP A 163 0.72 16.69 5.18
CA ASP A 163 2.18 16.80 5.14
C ASP A 163 2.91 16.04 6.27
N ALA A 164 2.18 15.67 7.34
CA ALA A 164 2.71 14.86 8.44
C ALA A 164 2.86 13.36 8.11
N HIS A 165 2.35 12.88 6.97
CA HIS A 165 2.48 11.48 6.57
C HIS A 165 3.87 11.17 6.00
N ASP A 166 4.28 9.89 6.10
CA ASP A 166 5.55 9.43 5.53
C ASP A 166 5.50 9.48 4.00
N LEU A 167 4.41 8.93 3.41
CA LEU A 167 4.15 8.98 1.98
C LEU A 167 2.87 9.77 1.70
N VAL A 168 2.97 10.66 0.71
CA VAL A 168 1.82 11.44 0.21
C VAL A 168 1.66 11.16 -1.29
N PHE A 169 0.54 10.55 -1.62
CA PHE A 169 0.15 10.16 -2.98
C PHE A 169 -0.81 11.20 -3.57
N ARG A 170 -0.52 11.65 -4.79
CA ARG A 170 -1.41 12.52 -5.56
C ARG A 170 -1.63 11.95 -6.95
N MET A 171 -2.60 12.48 -7.68
CA MET A 171 -2.95 11.98 -9.01
C MET A 171 -3.38 13.08 -9.95
N ASN A 172 -3.13 12.85 -11.25
CA ASN A 172 -3.53 13.74 -12.33
C ASN A 172 -2.97 15.16 -12.17
N LYS A 173 -3.77 16.21 -12.41
CA LYS A 173 -3.31 17.61 -12.32
C LYS A 173 -2.97 18.05 -10.91
N ALA A 174 -3.79 17.75 -9.92
CA ALA A 174 -3.63 18.02 -8.48
C ALA A 174 -2.75 19.24 -8.15
N PRO A 175 -3.10 20.48 -8.52
CA PRO A 175 -2.28 21.66 -8.28
C PRO A 175 -2.13 21.89 -6.77
N ILE A 176 -0.92 22.18 -6.31
CA ILE A 176 -0.62 22.48 -4.91
C ILE A 176 -0.59 23.98 -4.66
N LYS A 177 0.08 24.71 -5.57
CA LYS A 177 0.26 26.17 -5.44
C LYS A 177 -1.08 26.87 -5.26
N SER A 178 -1.20 27.65 -4.22
CA SER A 178 -2.38 28.38 -3.75
C SER A 178 -3.46 27.50 -3.07
N PHE A 179 -3.18 26.23 -2.81
CA PHE A 179 -4.09 25.31 -2.11
C PHE A 179 -3.40 24.58 -0.93
N GLU A 180 -2.19 25.01 -0.55
CA GLU A 180 -1.35 24.33 0.44
C GLU A 180 -2.04 24.16 1.79
N LEU A 181 -2.86 25.11 2.22
CA LEU A 181 -3.61 25.03 3.47
C LEU A 181 -4.60 23.85 3.48
N ASP A 182 -5.18 23.55 2.32
CA ASP A 182 -6.22 22.53 2.19
C ASP A 182 -5.65 21.15 1.79
N VAL A 183 -4.64 21.15 0.94
CA VAL A 183 -4.15 19.91 0.32
C VAL A 183 -2.70 19.56 0.69
N GLY A 184 -2.03 20.41 1.49
CA GLY A 184 -0.62 20.23 1.83
C GLY A 184 0.33 20.55 0.67
N SER A 185 1.62 20.56 0.97
CA SER A 185 2.70 20.86 0.03
C SER A 185 3.53 19.63 -0.35
N LYS A 186 3.56 18.61 0.50
CA LYS A 186 4.32 17.39 0.31
C LYS A 186 3.73 16.53 -0.81
N THR A 187 4.59 16.01 -1.67
CA THR A 187 4.28 14.94 -2.64
C THR A 187 5.46 13.99 -2.68
N THR A 188 5.23 12.73 -2.40
CA THR A 188 6.27 11.69 -2.52
C THR A 188 6.07 10.85 -3.76
N HIS A 189 4.82 10.59 -4.13
CA HIS A 189 4.44 9.79 -5.29
C HIS A 189 3.30 10.47 -6.05
N HIS A 190 3.35 10.41 -7.36
CA HIS A 190 2.33 11.03 -8.21
C HIS A 190 1.90 10.07 -9.31
N PHE A 191 0.62 9.72 -9.31
CA PHE A 191 0.02 8.86 -10.35
C PHE A 191 -0.32 9.68 -11.57
N VAL A 192 0.15 9.23 -12.72
CA VAL A 192 -0.08 9.85 -14.02
C VAL A 192 -0.37 8.82 -15.11
N TYR A 193 -1.03 9.25 -16.13
CA TYR A 193 -1.04 8.64 -17.47
C TYR A 193 -0.73 9.77 -18.48
N PRO A 194 -0.39 9.47 -19.73
CA PRO A 194 0.14 10.50 -20.64
C PRO A 194 -0.66 11.80 -20.69
N GLU A 195 -1.97 11.70 -20.79
CA GLU A 195 -2.92 12.80 -20.94
C GLU A 195 -3.13 13.62 -19.64
N SER A 196 -2.79 13.04 -18.50
CA SER A 196 -2.90 13.70 -17.20
C SER A 196 -1.57 14.24 -16.67
N TYR A 197 -0.48 13.98 -17.38
CA TYR A 197 0.85 14.38 -16.94
C TYR A 197 0.96 15.90 -16.73
N ARG A 198 1.68 16.25 -15.68
CA ARG A 198 2.21 17.59 -15.41
C ARG A 198 3.65 17.48 -14.97
N GLU A 199 4.40 18.59 -15.04
CA GLU A 199 5.75 18.64 -14.51
C GLU A 199 5.77 18.28 -13.01
N LEU A 200 6.65 17.35 -12.67
CA LEU A 200 6.87 16.85 -11.31
C LEU A 200 8.22 17.35 -10.79
N GLY A 201 8.32 17.56 -9.48
CA GLY A 201 9.60 17.85 -8.83
C GLY A 201 10.57 16.66 -8.94
N GLU A 202 11.87 16.92 -8.99
CA GLU A 202 12.91 15.89 -9.13
C GLU A 202 12.92 14.83 -8.03
N THR A 203 12.37 15.15 -6.86
CA THR A 203 12.27 14.23 -5.72
C THR A 203 11.03 13.36 -5.73
N VAL A 204 10.05 13.65 -6.60
CA VAL A 204 8.77 12.95 -6.67
C VAL A 204 8.91 11.65 -7.46
N ASN A 205 8.43 10.56 -6.90
CA ASN A 205 8.30 9.30 -7.64
C ASN A 205 7.08 9.38 -8.57
N MET A 206 7.30 9.22 -9.86
CA MET A 206 6.24 9.16 -10.86
C MET A 206 5.73 7.71 -10.96
N ILE A 207 4.43 7.51 -10.79
CA ILE A 207 3.78 6.21 -11.03
C ILE A 207 2.96 6.32 -12.31
N LEU A 208 3.48 5.76 -13.38
CA LEU A 208 2.78 5.67 -14.66
C LEU A 208 1.72 4.57 -14.60
N ILE A 209 0.46 4.92 -14.83
CA ILE A 209 -0.63 3.94 -15.02
C ILE A 209 -0.81 3.70 -16.51
N PRO A 210 -0.39 2.56 -17.05
CA PRO A 210 -0.54 2.27 -18.48
C PRO A 210 -1.89 1.63 -18.75
N PHE A 211 -2.75 2.31 -19.49
CA PHE A 211 -4.02 1.75 -19.97
C PHE A 211 -3.89 1.10 -21.36
N LYS A 212 -2.75 1.30 -22.03
CA LYS A 212 -2.40 0.76 -23.35
C LYS A 212 -0.88 0.72 -23.55
N ILE A 213 -0.41 -0.04 -24.52
CA ILE A 213 1.03 -0.12 -24.87
C ILE A 213 1.57 1.26 -25.26
N LEU A 214 0.75 2.07 -25.92
CA LEU A 214 1.14 3.43 -26.33
C LEU A 214 1.54 4.31 -25.12
N ASP A 215 0.99 4.09 -23.93
CA ASP A 215 1.35 4.83 -22.72
C ASP A 215 2.78 4.50 -22.25
N LEU A 216 3.17 3.23 -22.34
CA LEU A 216 4.55 2.80 -22.07
C LEU A 216 5.53 3.38 -23.13
N ARG A 217 5.14 3.38 -24.39
CA ARG A 217 5.93 3.98 -25.46
C ARG A 217 6.04 5.48 -25.33
N TRP A 218 4.97 6.14 -24.85
CA TRP A 218 5.01 7.56 -24.61
C TRP A 218 6.10 7.93 -23.58
N VAL A 219 6.19 7.25 -22.44
CA VAL A 219 7.21 7.58 -21.45
C VAL A 219 8.62 7.35 -21.99
N ILE A 220 8.86 6.30 -22.76
CA ILE A 220 10.13 6.07 -23.45
C ILE A 220 10.46 7.26 -24.37
N SER A 221 9.51 7.62 -25.23
CA SER A 221 9.64 8.76 -26.15
C SER A 221 9.89 10.06 -25.40
N ALA A 222 9.13 10.33 -24.34
CA ALA A 222 9.22 11.57 -23.58
C ALA A 222 10.54 11.72 -22.81
N LEU A 223 11.16 10.60 -22.45
CA LEU A 223 12.49 10.56 -21.81
C LEU A 223 13.64 10.61 -22.84
N THR A 224 13.38 10.33 -24.12
CA THR A 224 14.41 10.20 -25.17
C THR A 224 14.25 11.23 -26.29
N ASN A 225 13.59 10.89 -27.39
CA ASN A 225 13.53 11.67 -28.61
C ASN A 225 12.30 12.59 -28.72
N GLY A 226 11.23 12.34 -27.95
CA GLY A 226 10.01 13.14 -27.95
C GLY A 226 9.18 13.02 -29.23
N THR A 227 9.16 11.84 -29.83
CA THR A 227 8.45 11.59 -31.10
C THR A 227 6.95 11.43 -30.91
N ILE A 228 6.47 11.05 -29.72
CA ILE A 228 5.05 10.88 -29.42
C ILE A 228 4.53 12.16 -28.77
N ASP A 229 3.62 12.84 -29.44
CA ASP A 229 2.97 14.07 -28.98
C ASP A 229 1.43 13.94 -28.91
N HIS A 230 0.90 12.76 -29.21
CA HIS A 230 -0.52 12.51 -29.25
C HIS A 230 -0.82 11.04 -28.91
N THR A 231 -1.85 10.82 -28.12
CA THR A 231 -2.47 9.50 -27.88
C THR A 231 -3.90 9.54 -28.40
N TYR A 232 -4.91 9.74 -27.58
CA TYR A 232 -6.26 10.14 -28.04
C TYR A 232 -6.47 11.67 -27.93
N ILE A 233 -5.60 12.37 -27.16
CA ILE A 233 -5.45 13.84 -27.15
C ILE A 233 -3.97 14.18 -27.14
N PRO A 234 -3.59 15.46 -27.37
CA PRO A 234 -2.19 15.90 -27.27
C PRO A 234 -1.56 15.59 -25.90
N VAL A 235 -0.31 15.14 -25.93
CA VAL A 235 0.47 14.81 -24.73
C VAL A 235 1.85 15.50 -24.80
N PRO A 236 2.53 15.73 -23.67
CA PRO A 236 3.87 16.30 -23.67
C PRO A 236 4.87 15.43 -24.44
N ARG A 237 5.61 16.05 -25.36
CA ARG A 237 6.69 15.37 -26.10
C ARG A 237 7.89 15.03 -25.23
N LYS A 238 8.16 15.86 -24.20
CA LYS A 238 9.28 15.73 -23.27
C LYS A 238 8.78 15.93 -21.85
N ILE A 239 9.38 15.21 -20.92
CA ILE A 239 9.12 15.34 -19.50
C ILE A 239 10.44 15.51 -18.74
N LYS A 240 10.38 16.21 -17.60
CA LYS A 240 11.55 16.44 -16.73
C LYS A 240 11.57 15.47 -15.53
N ALA A 241 10.73 14.43 -15.55
CA ALA A 241 10.73 13.44 -14.49
C ALA A 241 12.10 12.77 -14.37
N ASN A 242 12.56 12.58 -13.13
CA ASN A 242 13.77 11.82 -12.86
C ASN A 242 13.51 10.35 -13.23
N LYS A 243 14.23 9.86 -14.25
CA LYS A 243 14.07 8.49 -14.76
C LYS A 243 14.25 7.43 -13.68
N ASP A 244 15.14 7.67 -12.69
CA ASP A 244 15.41 6.74 -11.59
C ASP A 244 14.30 6.71 -10.54
N LYS A 245 13.26 7.51 -10.70
CA LYS A 245 12.07 7.60 -9.85
C LYS A 245 10.77 7.30 -10.61
N ILE A 246 10.86 6.68 -11.78
CA ILE A 246 9.70 6.27 -12.55
C ILE A 246 9.37 4.83 -12.24
N MET A 247 8.17 4.62 -11.75
CA MET A 247 7.54 3.34 -11.49
C MET A 247 6.41 3.12 -12.48
N VAL A 248 6.15 1.89 -12.83
CA VAL A 248 5.03 1.53 -13.70
C VAL A 248 4.04 0.69 -12.92
N TYR A 249 2.79 1.11 -12.94
CA TYR A 249 1.68 0.37 -12.35
C TYR A 249 1.45 -0.92 -13.14
N HIS A 250 1.32 -2.05 -12.46
CA HIS A 250 1.23 -3.34 -13.13
C HIS A 250 -0.14 -3.54 -13.82
N PRO A 251 -0.21 -3.86 -15.11
CA PRO A 251 -1.49 -4.07 -15.80
C PRO A 251 -2.37 -5.17 -15.17
N SER A 252 -1.76 -6.27 -14.67
CA SER A 252 -2.52 -7.29 -13.94
C SER A 252 -3.06 -6.78 -12.60
N PHE A 253 -2.41 -5.78 -11.98
CA PHE A 253 -2.92 -5.15 -10.77
C PHE A 253 -4.14 -4.26 -11.09
N ILE A 254 -4.19 -3.60 -12.26
CA ILE A 254 -5.41 -2.90 -12.72
C ILE A 254 -6.58 -3.89 -12.82
N LYS A 255 -6.32 -5.08 -13.42
CA LYS A 255 -7.34 -6.13 -13.53
C LYS A 255 -7.76 -6.67 -12.16
N TYR A 256 -6.81 -6.92 -11.26
CA TYR A 256 -7.10 -7.31 -9.89
C TYR A 256 -8.01 -6.30 -9.16
N VAL A 257 -7.75 -5.01 -9.31
CA VAL A 257 -8.62 -3.97 -8.74
C VAL A 257 -10.00 -4.03 -9.35
N TYR A 258 -10.10 -4.20 -10.66
CA TYR A 258 -11.37 -4.31 -11.38
C TYR A 258 -12.17 -5.55 -10.96
N ASP A 259 -11.53 -6.71 -10.89
CA ASP A 259 -12.21 -7.97 -10.58
C ASP A 259 -12.58 -8.07 -9.10
N ASN A 260 -11.60 -7.90 -8.19
CA ASN A 260 -11.78 -8.20 -6.78
C ASN A 260 -12.46 -7.06 -6.01
N TRP A 261 -12.14 -5.82 -6.33
CA TRP A 261 -12.63 -4.67 -5.60
C TRP A 261 -13.88 -4.06 -6.21
N LEU A 262 -13.93 -3.92 -7.53
CA LEU A 262 -15.06 -3.33 -8.25
C LEU A 262 -16.06 -4.35 -8.75
N GLN A 263 -15.77 -5.66 -8.66
CA GLN A 263 -16.71 -6.72 -9.09
C GLN A 263 -17.27 -6.47 -10.50
N HIS A 264 -16.41 -5.97 -11.40
CA HIS A 264 -16.70 -5.61 -12.80
C HIS A 264 -17.60 -4.38 -12.97
N HIS A 265 -17.80 -3.57 -11.94
CA HIS A 265 -18.50 -2.29 -12.09
C HIS A 265 -17.67 -1.27 -12.86
N GLY A 266 -18.32 -0.55 -13.79
CA GLY A 266 -17.67 0.33 -14.74
C GLY A 266 -16.92 -0.44 -15.85
N ARG A 267 -16.15 0.28 -16.65
CA ARG A 267 -15.30 -0.29 -17.69
C ARG A 267 -13.91 -0.64 -17.17
N TYR A 268 -13.35 0.20 -16.31
CA TYR A 268 -12.11 0.01 -15.56
C TYR A 268 -12.05 1.00 -14.38
N PRO A 269 -11.21 0.75 -13.34
CA PRO A 269 -11.14 1.60 -12.16
C PRO A 269 -10.65 3.01 -12.47
N SER A 270 -11.12 4.02 -11.71
CA SER A 270 -10.57 5.37 -11.79
C SER A 270 -9.14 5.43 -11.24
N THR A 271 -8.37 6.43 -11.68
CA THR A 271 -7.03 6.69 -11.16
C THR A 271 -7.06 6.89 -9.63
N GLY A 272 -8.10 7.54 -9.11
CA GLY A 272 -8.30 7.71 -7.68
C GLY A 272 -8.42 6.39 -6.95
N PHE A 273 -9.29 5.50 -7.44
CA PHE A 273 -9.50 4.20 -6.82
C PHE A 273 -8.28 3.28 -6.96
N LEU A 274 -7.61 3.30 -8.12
CA LEU A 274 -6.34 2.59 -8.32
C LEU A 274 -5.28 3.03 -7.29
N SER A 275 -5.18 4.33 -6.99
CA SER A 275 -4.22 4.84 -6.01
C SER A 275 -4.56 4.43 -4.57
N ILE A 276 -5.84 4.29 -4.20
CA ILE A 276 -6.26 3.77 -2.89
C ILE A 276 -5.81 2.32 -2.72
N ILE A 277 -6.15 1.45 -3.67
CA ILE A 277 -5.80 0.02 -3.57
C ILE A 277 -4.28 -0.18 -3.63
N PHE A 278 -3.57 0.62 -4.43
CA PHE A 278 -2.11 0.63 -4.44
C PHE A 278 -1.53 0.96 -3.06
N ALA A 279 -2.05 2.01 -2.42
CA ALA A 279 -1.59 2.42 -1.09
C ALA A 279 -1.88 1.35 -0.02
N LEU A 280 -2.98 0.59 -0.10
CA LEU A 280 -3.26 -0.55 0.78
C LEU A 280 -2.18 -1.64 0.70
N HIS A 281 -1.48 -1.79 -0.45
CA HIS A 281 -0.40 -2.77 -0.62
C HIS A 281 0.95 -2.26 -0.09
N LEU A 282 1.16 -0.95 -0.02
CA LEU A 282 2.44 -0.36 0.39
C LEU A 282 2.47 0.09 1.85
N CYS A 283 1.34 0.51 2.40
CA CYS A 283 1.25 1.26 3.64
C CYS A 283 0.82 0.38 4.81
N ASP A 284 1.15 0.81 6.01
CA ASP A 284 0.72 0.16 7.24
C ASP A 284 -0.52 0.85 7.83
N GLU A 285 -0.63 2.17 7.63
CA GLU A 285 -1.77 3.00 7.97
C GLU A 285 -2.10 3.91 6.79
N LEU A 286 -3.39 4.12 6.49
CA LEU A 286 -3.83 4.84 5.30
C LEU A 286 -4.94 5.85 5.60
N ASP A 287 -4.67 7.10 5.22
CA ASP A 287 -5.59 8.21 5.29
C ASP A 287 -6.00 8.67 3.89
N LEU A 288 -7.29 8.84 3.68
CA LEU A 288 -7.83 9.35 2.42
C LEU A 288 -8.39 10.76 2.62
N TYR A 289 -8.02 11.66 1.71
CA TYR A 289 -8.45 13.05 1.69
C TYR A 289 -9.09 13.41 0.35
N GLY A 290 -10.27 14.02 0.36
CA GLY A 290 -10.87 14.61 -0.83
C GLY A 290 -11.31 13.61 -1.90
N PHE A 291 -12.02 12.57 -1.49
CA PHE A 291 -12.70 11.64 -2.37
C PHE A 291 -14.23 11.83 -2.29
N GLY A 292 -14.92 11.47 -3.38
CA GLY A 292 -16.37 11.52 -3.49
C GLY A 292 -16.90 12.84 -4.03
N ALA A 293 -18.18 12.83 -4.39
CA ALA A 293 -18.91 13.98 -4.86
C ALA A 293 -19.21 14.98 -3.69
N ASP A 294 -19.52 16.22 -4.05
CA ASP A 294 -20.03 17.20 -3.11
C ASP A 294 -21.45 16.82 -2.62
N HIS A 295 -22.02 17.64 -1.72
CA HIS A 295 -23.36 17.43 -1.16
C HIS A 295 -24.49 17.50 -2.22
N ARG A 296 -24.20 18.05 -3.41
CA ARG A 296 -25.12 18.10 -4.57
C ARG A 296 -24.89 16.96 -5.57
N GLY A 297 -23.96 16.06 -5.30
CA GLY A 297 -23.59 14.96 -6.16
C GLY A 297 -22.68 15.35 -7.32
N ASN A 298 -22.04 16.53 -7.30
CA ASN A 298 -21.16 16.98 -8.34
C ASN A 298 -19.71 16.52 -8.07
N TRP A 299 -19.00 16.16 -9.13
CA TRP A 299 -17.59 15.79 -9.10
C TRP A 299 -16.70 16.97 -9.50
N HIS A 300 -16.78 18.08 -8.72
CA HIS A 300 -15.90 19.24 -8.89
C HIS A 300 -14.50 18.94 -8.35
N HIS A 301 -13.51 19.61 -8.93
CA HIS A 301 -12.16 19.63 -8.38
C HIS A 301 -11.98 20.79 -7.37
N TYR A 302 -11.03 20.64 -6.45
CA TYR A 302 -10.79 21.71 -5.47
C TYR A 302 -10.23 23.00 -6.11
N TRP A 303 -9.66 22.93 -7.33
CA TRP A 303 -9.14 24.09 -8.05
C TRP A 303 -10.08 24.66 -9.11
N GLU A 304 -11.06 23.93 -9.56
CA GLU A 304 -12.01 24.37 -10.60
C GLU A 304 -13.40 23.75 -10.43
N ASN A 305 -14.41 24.46 -10.89
CA ASN A 305 -15.72 23.86 -11.07
C ASN A 305 -15.70 23.10 -12.39
N ASN A 306 -15.65 21.80 -12.33
CA ASN A 306 -15.65 20.95 -13.52
C ASN A 306 -16.98 21.12 -14.28
N PRO A 307 -16.99 21.68 -15.50
CA PRO A 307 -18.21 21.81 -16.29
C PRO A 307 -18.79 20.45 -16.67
N SER A 308 -17.95 19.40 -16.67
CA SER A 308 -18.34 18.01 -16.91
C SER A 308 -18.52 17.23 -15.60
N ALA A 309 -18.87 17.89 -14.49
CA ALA A 309 -18.99 17.25 -13.17
C ALA A 309 -19.97 16.07 -13.13
N GLY A 310 -20.97 16.05 -14.02
CA GLY A 310 -21.88 14.91 -14.24
C GLY A 310 -21.36 13.83 -15.19
N ALA A 311 -20.33 14.12 -16.00
CA ALA A 311 -19.83 13.19 -17.01
C ALA A 311 -19.19 11.93 -16.38
N PHE A 312 -18.67 12.03 -15.17
CA PHE A 312 -18.13 10.88 -14.44
C PHE A 312 -19.15 9.73 -14.32
N ARG A 313 -20.42 10.08 -14.12
CA ARG A 313 -21.53 9.12 -14.12
C ARG A 313 -22.05 8.79 -15.52
N GLN A 314 -22.01 9.76 -16.45
CA GLN A 314 -22.65 9.62 -17.78
C GLN A 314 -21.79 8.83 -18.77
N THR A 315 -20.46 8.85 -18.66
CA THR A 315 -19.57 8.18 -19.61
C THR A 315 -19.59 6.66 -19.50
N GLY A 316 -20.01 6.11 -18.34
CA GLY A 316 -19.97 4.67 -18.06
C GLY A 316 -18.54 4.08 -18.02
N VAL A 317 -17.50 4.92 -18.06
CA VAL A 317 -16.11 4.47 -17.98
C VAL A 317 -15.79 4.02 -16.57
N HIS A 318 -16.13 4.85 -15.58
CA HIS A 318 -15.95 4.53 -14.17
C HIS A 318 -17.32 4.50 -13.48
N ASP A 319 -17.51 3.56 -12.56
CA ASP A 319 -18.66 3.56 -11.67
C ASP A 319 -18.28 4.26 -10.35
N GLY A 320 -18.34 5.59 -10.34
CA GLY A 320 -17.92 6.39 -9.19
C GLY A 320 -18.77 6.17 -7.95
N ASP A 321 -20.01 5.82 -8.08
CA ASP A 321 -20.89 5.53 -6.94
C ASP A 321 -20.49 4.18 -6.30
N PHE A 322 -20.15 3.17 -7.11
CA PHE A 322 -19.65 1.91 -6.60
C PHE A 322 -18.25 2.07 -5.95
N GLU A 323 -17.34 2.80 -6.60
CA GLU A 323 -16.01 3.12 -6.02
C GLU A 323 -16.15 3.85 -4.68
N ALA A 324 -17.08 4.80 -4.57
CA ALA A 324 -17.37 5.51 -3.33
C ALA A 324 -17.91 4.58 -2.23
N ASN A 325 -18.80 3.64 -2.58
CA ASN A 325 -19.33 2.65 -1.64
C ASN A 325 -18.21 1.72 -1.12
N VAL A 326 -17.33 1.23 -1.99
CA VAL A 326 -16.18 0.41 -1.58
C VAL A 326 -15.26 1.20 -0.66
N THR A 327 -15.00 2.48 -0.97
CA THR A 327 -14.17 3.36 -0.14
C THR A 327 -14.80 3.60 1.25
N GLN A 328 -16.10 3.81 1.33
CA GLN A 328 -16.82 3.94 2.59
C GLN A 328 -16.80 2.64 3.40
N THR A 329 -16.92 1.50 2.73
CA THR A 329 -16.83 0.19 3.38
C THR A 329 -15.43 -0.03 3.96
N LEU A 330 -14.35 0.31 3.23
CA LEU A 330 -12.98 0.27 3.76
C LEU A 330 -12.85 1.10 5.06
N ALA A 331 -13.49 2.26 5.14
CA ALA A 331 -13.49 3.07 6.33
C ALA A 331 -14.32 2.43 7.46
N SER A 332 -15.49 1.88 7.15
CA SER A 332 -16.38 1.25 8.15
C SER A 332 -15.76 0.00 8.78
N VAL A 333 -14.92 -0.74 8.03
CA VAL A 333 -14.17 -1.91 8.54
C VAL A 333 -12.77 -1.53 9.06
N ALA A 334 -12.54 -0.25 9.34
CA ALA A 334 -11.32 0.31 9.94
C ALA A 334 -10.02 -0.03 9.16
N LYS A 335 -10.08 -0.14 7.83
CA LYS A 335 -8.89 -0.33 6.98
C LYS A 335 -8.25 0.97 6.55
N ILE A 336 -9.03 2.05 6.58
CA ILE A 336 -8.59 3.42 6.25
C ILE A 336 -9.27 4.41 7.18
N ARG A 337 -8.67 5.60 7.34
CA ARG A 337 -9.37 6.79 7.85
C ARG A 337 -9.77 7.65 6.66
N PHE A 338 -10.99 8.13 6.66
CA PHE A 338 -11.56 8.88 5.54
C PHE A 338 -11.95 10.30 5.94
N PHE A 339 -11.21 11.28 5.42
CA PHE A 339 -11.39 12.72 5.63
C PHE A 339 -12.11 13.30 4.41
N LYS A 340 -13.42 13.38 4.51
CA LYS A 340 -14.27 13.74 3.38
C LYS A 340 -14.14 15.21 2.95
N GLY A 341 -13.78 16.12 3.88
CA GLY A 341 -13.77 17.55 3.68
C GLY A 341 -15.12 18.19 4.02
N ARG A 342 -15.41 19.32 3.39
CA ARG A 342 -16.63 20.12 3.63
C ARG A 342 -17.74 19.79 2.65
#